data_3d650c2bae7d9ed1f44d88453cda5a7e
#
_entry.id   3d650c2bae7d9ed1f44d88453cda5a7e
#
_cell.length_a   1.000
_cell.length_b   1.000
_cell.length_c   1.000
_cell.angle_alpha   90.00
_cell.angle_beta   90.00
_cell.angle_gamma   90.00
#
_symmetry.space_group_name_H-M   'P 1'
#
loop_
_entity.id
_entity.type
_entity.pdbx_description
1 polymer ?
#
loop_
_entity_poly.entity_id
_entity_poly.type
_entity_poly.pdbx_seq_one_letter_code
_entity_poly.pdbx_strand_id
1 'polypeptide(L)'
;MMLPPGSTFKALTSIALMESGKVDPDEPFICRGYLDRPDRHRDYVYRHFGVGHNELTLTRALRESCNVYFFQAARTMGPEAIHHWADQLGFGKPTGIDIPGERGGHLPDPSPPKSEKKSPWYPGDTLGMAIGQSRLTVTPLQIARLMAVVANDGEMVVPHLAHSVVPSAESSTTTRQMISYPRRYVSGIHPGTLERVREGLIEVVAHPRGTGYKTVRLKEVTIAGKTGTAENGGGKNDHAWFAGFVPAQRPKYAFAVVIEHCGSGSRVAGPVAQKLVRAMLDTSVLQPTQPKLQAN
;
A
#
# COMPACT_ATOMS: atom_id res chain seq x y z
N MET A 1 7.42 8.52 -12.82
CA MET A 1 8.32 8.26 -11.67
C MET A 1 8.10 6.85 -11.18
N MET A 2 9.18 6.10 -10.86
CA MET A 2 9.15 4.73 -10.34
C MET A 2 10.07 4.66 -9.13
N LEU A 3 9.54 4.31 -7.98
CA LEU A 3 10.25 4.32 -6.69
C LEU A 3 9.97 3.05 -5.90
N PRO A 4 10.85 2.62 -4.99
CA PRO A 4 10.50 1.60 -4.02
C PRO A 4 9.32 2.06 -3.17
N PRO A 5 8.30 1.24 -2.95
CA PRO A 5 7.10 1.64 -2.18
C PRO A 5 7.34 1.62 -0.67
N GLY A 6 8.37 0.95 -0.19
CA GLY A 6 8.57 0.73 1.23
C GLY A 6 7.36 0.10 1.89
N SER A 7 7.13 0.39 3.15
CA SER A 7 6.06 -0.23 3.95
C SER A 7 4.63 0.01 3.46
N THR A 8 4.37 0.84 2.42
CA THR A 8 3.04 0.90 1.81
C THR A 8 2.69 -0.41 1.10
N PHE A 9 3.69 -1.16 0.64
CA PHE A 9 3.53 -2.46 -0.01
C PHE A 9 3.08 -3.56 0.97
N LYS A 10 3.23 -3.36 2.28
CA LYS A 10 2.78 -4.33 3.29
C LYS A 10 1.27 -4.61 3.23
N ALA A 11 0.46 -3.72 2.69
CA ALA A 11 -0.95 -3.99 2.42
C ALA A 11 -1.11 -5.16 1.43
N LEU A 12 -0.33 -5.17 0.33
CA LEU A 12 -0.29 -6.29 -0.61
C LEU A 12 0.32 -7.54 0.03
N THR A 13 1.42 -7.40 0.75
CA THR A 13 2.06 -8.53 1.43
C THR A 13 1.11 -9.20 2.42
N SER A 14 0.22 -8.43 3.07
CA SER A 14 -0.83 -8.96 3.95
C SER A 14 -1.86 -9.78 3.19
N ILE A 15 -2.27 -9.33 1.98
CA ILE A 15 -3.14 -10.12 1.10
C ILE A 15 -2.44 -11.44 0.75
N ALA A 16 -1.20 -11.38 0.28
CA ALA A 16 -0.42 -12.57 -0.10
C ALA A 16 -0.25 -13.55 1.09
N LEU A 17 -0.02 -13.01 2.30
CA LEU A 17 0.09 -13.81 3.52
C LEU A 17 -1.19 -14.60 3.79
N MET A 18 -2.33 -13.92 3.84
CA MET A 18 -3.62 -14.54 4.15
C MET A 18 -4.03 -15.55 3.08
N GLU A 19 -3.91 -15.15 1.81
CA GLU A 19 -4.29 -16.02 0.69
C GLU A 19 -3.34 -17.21 0.49
N SER A 20 -2.13 -17.17 1.06
CA SER A 20 -1.22 -18.32 1.02
C SER A 20 -1.70 -19.50 1.85
N GLY A 21 -2.52 -19.24 2.88
CA GLY A 21 -2.95 -20.22 3.88
C GLY A 21 -1.82 -20.83 4.73
N LYS A 22 -0.58 -20.32 4.58
CA LYS A 22 0.62 -20.87 5.27
C LYS A 22 0.93 -20.16 6.58
N VAL A 23 0.32 -19.01 6.83
CA VAL A 23 0.54 -18.18 8.02
C VAL A 23 -0.81 -17.83 8.60
N ASP A 24 -1.05 -18.18 9.84
CA ASP A 24 -2.25 -17.75 10.54
C ASP A 24 -2.11 -16.27 10.92
N PRO A 25 -3.01 -15.38 10.45
CA PRO A 25 -2.93 -13.95 10.72
C PRO A 25 -3.19 -13.60 12.21
N ASP A 26 -3.81 -14.50 12.96
CA ASP A 26 -4.15 -14.33 14.37
C ASP A 26 -3.16 -15.03 15.31
N GLU A 27 -2.26 -15.87 14.78
CA GLU A 27 -1.21 -16.49 15.59
C GLU A 27 -0.24 -15.43 16.13
N PRO A 28 -0.02 -15.37 17.45
CA PRO A 28 0.90 -14.42 18.06
C PRO A 28 2.35 -14.67 17.64
N PHE A 29 2.98 -13.65 17.08
CA PHE A 29 4.40 -13.63 16.73
C PHE A 29 5.18 -12.74 17.69
N ILE A 30 6.27 -13.24 18.26
CA ILE A 30 7.14 -12.47 19.17
C ILE A 30 8.23 -11.75 18.36
N CYS A 31 8.09 -10.42 18.20
CA CYS A 31 9.09 -9.57 17.57
C CYS A 31 10.13 -9.08 18.58
N ARG A 32 11.34 -9.60 18.48
CA ARG A 32 12.51 -9.15 19.27
C ARG A 32 13.22 -7.92 18.67
N GLY A 33 12.71 -7.41 17.51
CA GLY A 33 13.28 -6.29 16.78
C GLY A 33 14.22 -6.67 15.64
N TYR A 34 14.56 -7.94 15.48
CA TYR A 34 15.33 -8.50 14.37
C TYR A 34 14.84 -9.91 14.04
N LEU A 35 15.12 -10.40 12.82
CA LEU A 35 14.66 -11.72 12.39
C LEU A 35 15.49 -12.85 13.06
N ASP A 36 16.74 -13.00 12.66
CA ASP A 36 17.62 -14.07 13.14
C ASP A 36 18.80 -13.53 13.96
N ARG A 37 19.33 -12.36 13.59
CA ARG A 37 20.53 -11.78 14.20
C ARG A 37 20.38 -10.28 14.42
N PRO A 38 20.91 -9.74 15.54
CA PRO A 38 20.79 -8.32 15.89
C PRO A 38 21.44 -7.35 14.90
N ASP A 39 22.32 -7.83 14.04
CA ASP A 39 23.07 -7.02 13.07
C ASP A 39 22.41 -6.87 11.71
N ARG A 40 21.38 -7.68 11.39
CA ARG A 40 20.68 -7.65 10.09
C ARG A 40 19.18 -7.94 10.17
N HIS A 41 18.41 -7.58 9.14
CA HIS A 41 16.96 -7.74 9.05
C HIS A 41 16.24 -7.18 10.29
N ARG A 42 16.59 -5.95 10.62
CA ARG A 42 16.12 -5.25 11.84
C ARG A 42 14.87 -4.43 11.57
N ASP A 43 14.06 -4.31 12.59
CA ASP A 43 12.98 -3.34 12.64
C ASP A 43 13.49 -1.91 12.85
N TYR A 44 12.67 -0.92 12.42
CA TYR A 44 12.97 0.50 12.66
C TYR A 44 13.09 0.79 14.17
N VAL A 45 12.17 0.25 14.98
CA VAL A 45 12.16 0.46 16.44
C VAL A 45 13.43 -0.08 17.06
N TYR A 46 13.90 -1.26 16.63
CA TYR A 46 15.15 -1.83 17.13
C TYR A 46 16.38 -1.01 16.73
N ARG A 47 16.42 -0.50 15.50
CA ARG A 47 17.55 0.34 15.02
C ARG A 47 17.70 1.62 15.84
N HIS A 48 16.61 2.16 16.39
CA HIS A 48 16.60 3.45 17.08
C HIS A 48 16.50 3.36 18.60
N PHE A 49 15.89 2.31 19.12
CA PHE A 49 15.59 2.19 20.55
C PHE A 49 16.06 0.87 21.17
N GLY A 50 16.61 -0.05 20.39
CA GLY A 50 17.12 -1.33 20.87
C GLY A 50 16.06 -2.32 21.37
N VAL A 51 14.77 -2.08 21.08
CA VAL A 51 13.65 -2.90 21.52
C VAL A 51 12.86 -3.48 20.37
N GLY A 52 12.14 -4.60 20.61
CA GLY A 52 11.19 -5.18 19.66
C GLY A 52 9.76 -4.70 19.92
N HIS A 53 8.84 -5.12 19.05
CA HIS A 53 7.41 -4.84 19.21
C HIS A 53 6.72 -5.77 20.19
N ASN A 54 7.42 -6.80 20.71
CA ASN A 54 6.87 -7.91 21.49
C ASN A 54 5.86 -8.72 20.66
N GLU A 55 4.75 -9.11 21.27
CA GLU A 55 3.72 -9.92 20.64
C GLU A 55 2.90 -9.14 19.62
N LEU A 56 2.78 -9.68 18.40
CA LEU A 56 2.04 -9.09 17.28
C LEU A 56 1.22 -10.16 16.56
N THR A 57 0.01 -9.79 16.16
CA THR A 57 -0.77 -10.41 15.08
C THR A 57 -0.61 -9.59 13.79
N LEU A 58 -1.19 -10.04 12.66
CA LEU A 58 -1.12 -9.32 11.39
C LEU A 58 -1.61 -7.86 11.51
N THR A 59 -2.79 -7.65 12.13
CA THR A 59 -3.37 -6.31 12.32
C THR A 59 -2.42 -5.40 13.10
N ARG A 60 -1.83 -5.90 14.19
CA ARG A 60 -0.86 -5.13 14.98
C ARG A 60 0.44 -4.89 14.23
N ALA A 61 0.91 -5.85 13.43
CA ALA A 61 2.11 -5.71 12.60
C ALA A 61 1.91 -4.67 11.49
N LEU A 62 0.72 -4.59 10.88
CA LEU A 62 0.37 -3.52 9.94
C LEU A 62 0.34 -2.15 10.64
N ARG A 63 -0.36 -2.05 11.78
CA ARG A 63 -0.50 -0.84 12.58
C ARG A 63 0.84 -0.22 12.94
N GLU A 64 1.75 -1.03 13.47
CA GLU A 64 3.07 -0.60 13.96
C GLU A 64 4.16 -0.71 12.89
N SER A 65 3.79 -1.21 11.71
CA SER A 65 4.68 -1.36 10.56
C SER A 65 5.89 -2.28 10.82
N CYS A 66 5.72 -3.34 11.63
CA CYS A 66 6.79 -4.25 12.00
C CYS A 66 7.41 -4.94 10.77
N ASN A 67 8.70 -4.71 10.51
CA ASN A 67 9.39 -5.39 9.41
C ASN A 67 9.61 -6.87 9.71
N VAL A 68 9.93 -7.21 10.96
CA VAL A 68 10.32 -8.58 11.36
C VAL A 68 9.16 -9.56 11.20
N TYR A 69 7.94 -9.13 11.52
CA TYR A 69 6.73 -9.91 11.25
C TYR A 69 6.62 -10.25 9.74
N PHE A 70 6.75 -9.24 8.88
CA PHE A 70 6.65 -9.44 7.44
C PHE A 70 7.82 -10.22 6.85
N PHE A 71 9.03 -10.12 7.41
CA PHE A 71 10.13 -10.99 7.05
C PHE A 71 9.84 -12.46 7.36
N GLN A 72 9.36 -12.74 8.58
CA GLN A 72 9.00 -14.09 8.98
C GLN A 72 7.87 -14.66 8.11
N ALA A 73 6.81 -13.88 7.89
CA ALA A 73 5.70 -14.28 7.04
C ALA A 73 6.17 -14.58 5.60
N ALA A 74 7.01 -13.73 5.03
CA ALA A 74 7.56 -13.92 3.69
C ALA A 74 8.44 -15.17 3.59
N ARG A 75 9.23 -15.45 4.63
CA ARG A 75 10.04 -16.68 4.70
C ARG A 75 9.18 -17.94 4.71
N THR A 76 8.02 -17.89 5.36
CA THR A 76 7.07 -19.01 5.44
C THR A 76 6.26 -19.19 4.17
N MET A 77 5.71 -18.10 3.59
CA MET A 77 4.86 -18.19 2.40
C MET A 77 5.63 -18.34 1.09
N GLY A 78 6.88 -17.87 1.03
CA GLY A 78 7.70 -17.86 -0.17
C GLY A 78 7.50 -16.61 -1.04
N PRO A 79 8.45 -16.33 -1.97
CA PRO A 79 8.39 -15.16 -2.85
C PRO A 79 7.29 -15.28 -3.92
N GLU A 80 6.92 -16.51 -4.30
CA GLU A 80 5.94 -16.79 -5.35
C GLU A 80 4.56 -16.24 -4.96
N ALA A 81 4.17 -16.37 -3.68
CA ALA A 81 2.90 -15.83 -3.19
C ALA A 81 2.85 -14.31 -3.31
N ILE A 82 3.93 -13.61 -2.93
CA ILE A 82 4.01 -12.14 -3.05
C ILE A 82 3.99 -11.72 -4.52
N HIS A 83 4.77 -12.41 -5.36
CA HIS A 83 4.84 -12.13 -6.80
C HIS A 83 3.49 -12.34 -7.47
N HIS A 84 2.83 -13.46 -7.19
CA HIS A 84 1.51 -13.79 -7.74
C HIS A 84 0.51 -12.66 -7.47
N TRP A 85 0.34 -12.28 -6.20
CA TRP A 85 -0.61 -11.23 -5.86
C TRP A 85 -0.21 -9.86 -6.38
N ALA A 86 1.09 -9.56 -6.44
CA ALA A 86 1.57 -8.33 -7.07
C ALA A 86 1.24 -8.29 -8.57
N ASP A 87 1.42 -9.38 -9.31
CA ASP A 87 1.05 -9.47 -10.72
C ASP A 87 -0.46 -9.37 -10.93
N GLN A 88 -1.28 -10.08 -10.12
CA GLN A 88 -2.75 -10.00 -10.15
C GLN A 88 -3.27 -8.58 -9.88
N LEU A 89 -2.61 -7.84 -8.99
CA LEU A 89 -2.90 -6.44 -8.67
C LEU A 89 -2.27 -5.45 -9.66
N GLY A 90 -1.64 -5.96 -10.73
CA GLY A 90 -1.13 -5.18 -11.86
C GLY A 90 0.16 -4.40 -11.58
N PHE A 91 0.97 -4.82 -10.62
CA PHE A 91 2.32 -4.30 -10.45
C PHE A 91 3.24 -4.81 -11.58
N GLY A 92 4.23 -4.00 -11.96
CA GLY A 92 5.08 -4.29 -13.11
C GLY A 92 4.45 -3.98 -14.47
N LYS A 93 3.19 -3.52 -14.51
CA LYS A 93 2.43 -3.18 -15.72
C LYS A 93 1.84 -1.78 -15.60
N PRO A 94 1.63 -1.04 -16.71
CA PRO A 94 0.87 0.21 -16.71
C PRO A 94 -0.52 0.02 -16.11
N THR A 95 -1.07 1.07 -15.48
CA THR A 95 -2.43 1.03 -14.91
C THR A 95 -3.51 1.14 -15.98
N GLY A 96 -3.15 1.64 -17.16
CA GLY A 96 -4.06 1.90 -18.28
C GLY A 96 -4.70 3.28 -18.22
N ILE A 97 -4.11 4.22 -17.48
CA ILE A 97 -4.55 5.62 -17.52
C ILE A 97 -4.39 6.19 -18.94
N ASP A 98 -5.37 6.96 -19.37
CA ASP A 98 -5.50 7.53 -20.70
C ASP A 98 -4.56 8.73 -20.99
N ILE A 99 -3.32 8.65 -20.47
CA ILE A 99 -2.24 9.59 -20.79
C ILE A 99 -1.03 8.85 -21.37
N PRO A 100 -0.31 9.44 -22.32
CA PRO A 100 0.84 8.81 -22.95
C PRO A 100 2.03 8.70 -21.99
N GLY A 101 2.86 7.68 -22.21
CA GLY A 101 4.13 7.52 -21.51
C GLY A 101 4.02 6.93 -20.09
N GLU A 102 2.88 6.32 -19.73
CA GLU A 102 2.76 5.63 -18.46
C GLU A 102 3.80 4.50 -18.32
N ARG A 103 4.41 4.41 -17.14
CA ARG A 103 5.36 3.35 -16.79
C ARG A 103 4.74 2.39 -15.77
N GLY A 104 5.06 1.09 -15.90
CA GLY A 104 4.51 0.04 -15.04
C GLY A 104 5.31 -0.26 -13.76
N GLY A 105 6.42 0.42 -13.52
CA GLY A 105 7.34 0.01 -12.45
C GLY A 105 8.11 -1.25 -12.83
N HIS A 106 8.68 -1.91 -11.82
CA HIS A 106 9.38 -3.19 -11.97
C HIS A 106 8.93 -4.14 -10.87
N LEU A 107 8.34 -5.26 -11.27
CA LEU A 107 8.02 -6.38 -10.39
C LEU A 107 9.10 -7.46 -10.56
N PRO A 108 9.95 -7.72 -9.54
CA PRO A 108 10.96 -8.77 -9.63
C PRO A 108 10.30 -10.15 -9.71
N ASP A 109 10.80 -10.98 -10.61
CA ASP A 109 10.32 -12.34 -10.85
C ASP A 109 11.21 -13.35 -10.10
N PRO A 110 10.67 -14.13 -9.13
CA PRO A 110 11.43 -15.12 -8.38
C PRO A 110 11.74 -16.40 -9.17
N SER A 111 11.17 -16.58 -10.36
CA SER A 111 11.42 -17.75 -11.19
C SER A 111 12.90 -17.91 -11.52
N PRO A 112 13.40 -19.15 -11.67
CA PRO A 112 14.77 -19.38 -12.10
C PRO A 112 15.11 -18.60 -13.37
N PRO A 113 16.32 -18.02 -13.47
CA PRO A 113 16.70 -17.24 -14.63
C PRO A 113 16.70 -18.11 -15.90
N LYS A 114 15.98 -17.65 -16.93
CA LYS A 114 15.94 -18.30 -18.26
C LYS A 114 17.19 -18.03 -19.08
N SER A 115 18.08 -17.18 -18.61
CA SER A 115 19.37 -16.85 -19.23
C SER A 115 20.39 -16.43 -18.18
N GLU A 116 21.68 -16.61 -18.47
CA GLU A 116 22.79 -16.21 -17.61
C GLU A 116 22.85 -14.69 -17.32
N LYS A 117 22.14 -13.89 -18.10
CA LYS A 117 22.07 -12.43 -17.92
C LYS A 117 21.11 -12.00 -16.81
N LYS A 118 20.23 -12.89 -16.31
CA LYS A 118 19.29 -12.60 -15.23
C LYS A 118 19.94 -12.92 -13.88
N SER A 119 19.99 -11.96 -13.00
CA SER A 119 20.50 -12.19 -11.63
C SER A 119 19.66 -13.25 -10.91
N PRO A 120 20.29 -14.19 -10.20
CA PRO A 120 19.57 -15.18 -9.42
C PRO A 120 18.73 -14.52 -8.31
N TRP A 121 17.72 -15.24 -7.84
CA TRP A 121 16.93 -14.84 -6.67
C TRP A 121 17.62 -15.30 -5.39
N TYR A 122 17.80 -14.39 -4.45
CA TYR A 122 18.39 -14.70 -3.15
C TYR A 122 17.32 -14.61 -2.04
N PRO A 123 17.49 -15.32 -0.91
CA PRO A 123 16.56 -15.22 0.23
C PRO A 123 16.31 -13.77 0.70
N GLY A 124 17.34 -12.92 0.64
CA GLY A 124 17.21 -11.49 0.95
C GLY A 124 16.28 -10.71 0.03
N ASP A 125 16.15 -11.15 -1.24
CA ASP A 125 15.19 -10.52 -2.18
C ASP A 125 13.75 -10.75 -1.74
N THR A 126 13.43 -11.94 -1.22
CA THR A 126 12.11 -12.27 -0.66
C THR A 126 11.78 -11.36 0.52
N LEU A 127 12.72 -11.21 1.45
CA LEU A 127 12.53 -10.36 2.62
C LEU A 127 12.38 -8.89 2.23
N GLY A 128 13.25 -8.41 1.33
CA GLY A 128 13.17 -7.04 0.81
C GLY A 128 11.85 -6.76 0.09
N MET A 129 11.42 -7.66 -0.78
CA MET A 129 10.15 -7.52 -1.52
C MET A 129 8.95 -7.46 -0.58
N ALA A 130 8.93 -8.25 0.49
CA ALA A 130 7.83 -8.28 1.46
C ALA A 130 7.58 -6.93 2.16
N ILE A 131 8.58 -6.09 2.25
CA ILE A 131 8.50 -4.74 2.84
C ILE A 131 8.59 -3.62 1.81
N GLY A 132 8.46 -3.95 0.52
CA GLY A 132 8.46 -2.97 -0.57
C GLY A 132 9.85 -2.39 -0.88
N GLN A 133 10.90 -3.21 -0.76
CA GLN A 133 12.29 -2.87 -1.00
C GLN A 133 12.91 -3.82 -2.04
N SER A 134 14.23 -3.93 -2.06
CA SER A 134 14.99 -4.70 -3.03
C SER A 134 14.86 -4.13 -4.46
N ARG A 135 14.63 -4.97 -5.46
CA ARG A 135 14.50 -4.57 -6.88
C ARG A 135 13.10 -4.10 -7.27
N LEU A 136 12.14 -4.08 -6.33
CA LEU A 136 10.78 -3.64 -6.59
C LEU A 136 10.70 -2.12 -6.76
N THR A 137 10.12 -1.67 -7.88
CA THR A 137 9.74 -0.25 -8.06
C THR A 137 8.32 -0.13 -8.56
N VAL A 138 7.62 0.90 -8.11
CA VAL A 138 6.20 1.13 -8.41
C VAL A 138 5.97 2.60 -8.75
N THR A 139 4.83 2.89 -9.38
CA THR A 139 4.34 4.26 -9.52
C THR A 139 3.40 4.63 -8.37
N PRO A 140 3.26 5.92 -8.01
CA PRO A 140 2.27 6.36 -7.03
C PRO A 140 0.84 5.95 -7.38
N LEU A 141 0.52 5.92 -8.67
CA LEU A 141 -0.80 5.51 -9.15
C LEU A 141 -1.07 4.02 -8.91
N GLN A 142 -0.07 3.15 -9.05
CA GLN A 142 -0.20 1.74 -8.69
C GLN A 142 -0.47 1.55 -7.19
N ILE A 143 0.17 2.33 -6.33
CA ILE A 143 -0.09 2.28 -4.88
C ILE A 143 -1.47 2.83 -4.55
N ALA A 144 -1.91 3.92 -5.18
CA ALA A 144 -3.27 4.43 -5.01
C ALA A 144 -4.33 3.40 -5.46
N ARG A 145 -4.06 2.69 -6.57
CA ARG A 145 -4.93 1.60 -7.06
C ARG A 145 -4.96 0.40 -6.10
N LEU A 146 -3.84 0.02 -5.48
CA LEU A 146 -3.82 -1.00 -4.43
C LEU A 146 -4.74 -0.59 -3.26
N MET A 147 -4.66 0.67 -2.81
CA MET A 147 -5.52 1.17 -1.75
C MET A 147 -6.99 1.19 -2.17
N ALA A 148 -7.29 1.47 -3.44
CA ALA A 148 -8.65 1.40 -4.00
C ALA A 148 -9.18 -0.04 -3.98
N VAL A 149 -8.39 -1.04 -4.38
CA VAL A 149 -8.78 -2.47 -4.34
C VAL A 149 -9.11 -2.91 -2.91
N VAL A 150 -8.31 -2.51 -1.93
CA VAL A 150 -8.60 -2.81 -0.51
C VAL A 150 -9.86 -2.09 -0.04
N ALA A 151 -10.12 -0.89 -0.54
CA ALA A 151 -11.23 -0.04 -0.13
C ALA A 151 -12.59 -0.49 -0.68
N ASN A 152 -12.62 -1.06 -1.88
CA ASN A 152 -13.84 -1.33 -2.67
C ASN A 152 -14.09 -2.82 -2.95
N ASP A 153 -13.68 -3.69 -2.02
CA ASP A 153 -13.94 -5.13 -2.05
C ASP A 153 -13.35 -5.85 -3.28
N GLY A 154 -12.18 -5.41 -3.73
CA GLY A 154 -11.43 -6.11 -4.77
C GLY A 154 -11.64 -5.58 -6.19
N GLU A 155 -12.41 -4.52 -6.39
CA GLU A 155 -12.55 -3.90 -7.71
C GLU A 155 -11.27 -3.16 -8.10
N MET A 156 -10.68 -3.56 -9.22
CA MET A 156 -9.51 -2.90 -9.79
C MET A 156 -9.97 -1.80 -10.74
N VAL A 157 -9.94 -0.56 -10.25
CA VAL A 157 -10.31 0.63 -11.04
C VAL A 157 -9.29 0.89 -12.16
N VAL A 158 -9.78 1.35 -13.30
CA VAL A 158 -8.96 1.90 -14.39
C VAL A 158 -8.90 3.42 -14.19
N PRO A 159 -7.75 3.98 -13.82
CA PRO A 159 -7.61 5.43 -13.69
C PRO A 159 -7.82 6.09 -15.06
N HIS A 160 -8.48 7.25 -15.11
CA HIS A 160 -8.74 7.98 -16.36
C HIS A 160 -8.94 9.47 -16.10
N LEU A 161 -8.65 10.28 -17.10
CA LEU A 161 -8.92 11.72 -17.12
C LEU A 161 -10.08 12.05 -18.06
N ALA A 162 -10.21 11.32 -19.17
CA ALA A 162 -11.29 11.52 -20.11
C ALA A 162 -12.58 10.93 -19.56
N HIS A 163 -13.62 11.75 -19.46
CA HIS A 163 -14.94 11.35 -18.97
C HIS A 163 -15.97 11.22 -20.10
N SER A 164 -15.84 12.05 -21.10
CA SER A 164 -16.74 12.07 -22.25
C SER A 164 -16.08 12.69 -23.47
N VAL A 165 -16.56 12.33 -24.64
CA VAL A 165 -16.20 12.95 -25.92
C VAL A 165 -17.37 13.80 -26.39
N VAL A 166 -17.08 15.05 -26.78
CA VAL A 166 -18.02 15.93 -27.47
C VAL A 166 -17.65 15.90 -28.93
N PRO A 167 -18.56 15.51 -29.86
CA PRO A 167 -18.29 15.54 -31.29
C PRO A 167 -17.90 16.94 -31.77
N SER A 168 -17.03 17.03 -32.77
CA SER A 168 -16.71 18.30 -33.40
C SER A 168 -17.94 18.87 -34.11
N ALA A 169 -17.92 20.18 -34.40
CA ALA A 169 -19.01 20.88 -35.13
C ALA A 169 -19.28 20.28 -36.52
N GLU A 170 -18.32 19.55 -37.08
CA GLU A 170 -18.40 18.89 -38.39
C GLU A 170 -18.99 17.46 -38.30
N SER A 171 -19.24 16.97 -37.10
CA SER A 171 -19.79 15.63 -36.90
C SER A 171 -21.31 15.62 -37.08
N SER A 172 -21.82 14.57 -37.71
CA SER A 172 -23.27 14.34 -37.87
C SER A 172 -23.98 14.03 -36.56
N THR A 173 -23.24 13.76 -35.47
CA THR A 173 -23.75 13.49 -34.11
C THR A 173 -23.44 14.67 -33.19
N THR A 174 -24.46 15.22 -32.56
CA THR A 174 -24.36 16.33 -31.59
C THR A 174 -24.37 15.81 -30.13
N THR A 175 -24.52 14.51 -29.92
CA THR A 175 -24.71 13.93 -28.60
C THR A 175 -23.36 13.65 -27.93
N ARG A 176 -23.19 14.15 -26.70
CA ARG A 176 -22.07 13.83 -25.82
C ARG A 176 -22.04 12.32 -25.54
N GLN A 177 -20.92 11.67 -25.85
CA GLN A 177 -20.72 10.26 -25.57
C GLN A 177 -19.91 10.09 -24.29
N MET A 178 -20.46 9.37 -23.32
CA MET A 178 -19.76 9.01 -22.10
C MET A 178 -18.78 7.86 -22.39
N ILE A 179 -17.55 7.97 -21.88
CA ILE A 179 -16.57 6.89 -21.98
C ILE A 179 -16.85 5.90 -20.85
N SER A 180 -16.99 4.62 -21.21
CA SER A 180 -17.15 3.54 -20.26
C SER A 180 -15.82 2.84 -20.02
N TYR A 181 -15.44 2.71 -18.76
CA TYR A 181 -14.25 1.96 -18.36
C TYR A 181 -14.66 0.62 -17.76
N PRO A 182 -14.08 -0.51 -18.22
CA PRO A 182 -14.50 -1.83 -17.77
C PRO A 182 -14.18 -2.02 -16.27
N ARG A 183 -15.14 -2.56 -15.54
CA ARG A 183 -14.91 -3.00 -14.16
C ARG A 183 -14.22 -4.37 -14.18
N ARG A 184 -13.17 -4.50 -13.41
CA ARG A 184 -12.45 -5.76 -13.22
C ARG A 184 -12.28 -6.02 -11.73
N TYR A 185 -12.67 -7.20 -11.29
CA TYR A 185 -12.40 -7.66 -9.93
C TYR A 185 -11.16 -8.54 -9.90
N VAL A 186 -10.36 -8.39 -8.87
CA VAL A 186 -9.23 -9.29 -8.62
C VAL A 186 -9.79 -10.61 -8.13
N SER A 187 -9.67 -11.65 -8.95
CA SER A 187 -10.19 -12.98 -8.62
C SER A 187 -9.37 -13.66 -7.54
N GLY A 188 -10.03 -14.46 -6.70
CA GLY A 188 -9.38 -15.33 -5.73
C GLY A 188 -9.02 -14.65 -4.40
N ILE A 189 -9.28 -13.36 -4.20
CA ILE A 189 -9.14 -12.74 -2.88
C ILE A 189 -10.39 -13.03 -2.06
N HIS A 190 -10.21 -13.63 -0.89
CA HIS A 190 -11.31 -13.84 0.03
C HIS A 190 -11.76 -12.51 0.65
N PRO A 191 -13.09 -12.24 0.77
CA PRO A 191 -13.60 -11.00 1.36
C PRO A 191 -13.04 -10.70 2.75
N GLY A 192 -12.90 -11.69 3.60
CA GLY A 192 -12.29 -11.57 4.93
C GLY A 192 -10.83 -11.12 4.91
N THR A 193 -10.09 -11.41 3.84
CA THR A 193 -8.71 -10.92 3.66
C THR A 193 -8.70 -9.41 3.49
N LEU A 194 -9.55 -8.87 2.60
CA LEU A 194 -9.63 -7.42 2.38
C LEU A 194 -10.13 -6.69 3.63
N GLU A 195 -11.08 -7.29 4.35
CA GLU A 195 -11.60 -6.75 5.62
C GLU A 195 -10.49 -6.66 6.67
N ARG A 196 -9.72 -7.74 6.87
CA ARG A 196 -8.60 -7.77 7.82
C ARG A 196 -7.49 -6.75 7.48
N VAL A 197 -7.15 -6.63 6.21
CA VAL A 197 -6.19 -5.62 5.74
C VAL A 197 -6.72 -4.21 5.99
N ARG A 198 -8.01 -3.98 5.74
CA ARG A 198 -8.71 -2.70 5.97
C ARG A 198 -8.67 -2.31 7.45
N GLU A 199 -8.97 -3.25 8.36
CA GLU A 199 -8.85 -3.06 9.80
C GLU A 199 -7.44 -2.60 10.20
N GLY A 200 -6.41 -3.29 9.73
CA GLY A 200 -5.02 -2.93 9.99
C GLY A 200 -4.67 -1.52 9.50
N LEU A 201 -5.14 -1.14 8.29
CA LEU A 201 -4.93 0.20 7.73
C LEU A 201 -5.69 1.30 8.50
N ILE A 202 -6.86 0.98 9.04
CA ILE A 202 -7.59 1.89 9.96
C ILE A 202 -6.78 2.10 11.23
N GLU A 203 -6.27 1.04 11.85
CA GLU A 203 -5.46 1.13 13.07
C GLU A 203 -4.16 1.92 12.91
N VAL A 204 -3.56 1.92 11.72
CA VAL A 204 -2.37 2.77 11.44
C VAL A 204 -2.64 4.24 11.76
N VAL A 205 -3.86 4.72 11.52
CA VAL A 205 -4.23 6.14 11.72
C VAL A 205 -5.04 6.37 12.99
N ALA A 206 -5.90 5.43 13.37
CA ALA A 206 -6.84 5.59 14.49
C ALA A 206 -6.25 5.20 15.85
N HIS A 207 -5.35 4.23 15.91
CA HIS A 207 -4.83 3.71 17.17
C HIS A 207 -3.60 4.51 17.66
N PRO A 208 -3.44 4.81 18.96
CA PRO A 208 -2.31 5.61 19.49
C PRO A 208 -0.92 5.06 19.16
N ARG A 209 -0.77 3.73 19.00
CA ARG A 209 0.49 3.08 18.56
C ARG A 209 0.63 3.04 17.02
N GLY A 210 -0.35 3.51 16.27
CA GLY A 210 -0.32 3.54 14.82
C GLY A 210 0.70 4.56 14.29
N THR A 211 1.42 4.20 13.23
CA THR A 211 2.49 5.03 12.67
C THR A 211 1.99 6.35 12.04
N GLY A 212 0.70 6.43 11.71
CA GLY A 212 0.03 7.64 11.19
C GLY A 212 -0.78 8.42 12.22
N TYR A 213 -0.92 7.92 13.47
CA TYR A 213 -1.82 8.49 14.46
C TYR A 213 -1.57 9.99 14.74
N LYS A 214 -0.31 10.37 14.94
CA LYS A 214 0.07 11.74 15.28
C LYS A 214 0.04 12.70 14.11
N THR A 215 0.10 12.21 12.88
CA THR A 215 0.40 13.04 11.70
C THR A 215 -0.64 12.98 10.58
N VAL A 216 -1.55 12.00 10.62
CA VAL A 216 -2.58 11.83 9.57
C VAL A 216 -4.00 11.96 10.11
N ARG A 217 -4.20 11.61 11.37
CA ARG A 217 -5.53 11.53 11.98
C ARG A 217 -6.29 12.86 11.92
N LEU A 218 -7.56 12.77 11.57
CA LEU A 218 -8.56 13.85 11.66
C LEU A 218 -9.70 13.41 12.58
N LYS A 219 -10.40 14.40 13.19
CA LYS A 219 -11.56 14.12 14.04
C LYS A 219 -12.83 13.95 13.22
N GLU A 220 -12.91 14.66 12.11
CA GLU A 220 -14.11 14.80 11.27
C GLU A 220 -14.36 13.58 10.37
N VAL A 221 -13.30 12.82 10.08
CA VAL A 221 -13.36 11.65 9.20
C VAL A 221 -12.28 10.63 9.56
N THR A 222 -12.63 9.36 9.50
CA THR A 222 -11.63 8.29 9.68
C THR A 222 -10.91 8.03 8.36
N ILE A 223 -9.58 8.11 8.39
CA ILE A 223 -8.68 7.78 7.29
C ILE A 223 -8.09 6.40 7.55
N ALA A 224 -8.10 5.54 6.55
CA ALA A 224 -7.34 4.29 6.54
C ALA A 224 -6.12 4.44 5.64
N GLY A 225 -4.98 3.90 6.03
CA GLY A 225 -3.80 3.97 5.18
C GLY A 225 -2.53 3.45 5.82
N LYS A 226 -1.42 3.57 5.10
CA LYS A 226 -0.11 3.06 5.50
C LYS A 226 0.97 4.10 5.26
N THR A 227 1.78 4.35 6.28
CA THR A 227 3.03 5.09 6.14
C THR A 227 4.10 4.20 5.50
N GLY A 228 4.95 4.79 4.69
CA GLY A 228 6.10 4.13 4.10
C GLY A 228 7.34 5.00 4.18
N THR A 229 8.46 4.39 4.47
CA THR A 229 9.80 4.97 4.33
C THR A 229 10.56 4.01 3.46
N ALA A 230 10.95 4.45 2.27
CA ALA A 230 11.64 3.61 1.29
C ALA A 230 13.09 4.01 1.24
N GLU A 231 13.98 3.09 1.64
CA GLU A 231 15.42 3.29 1.61
C GLU A 231 15.87 3.57 0.17
N ASN A 232 16.67 4.62 0.02
CA ASN A 232 17.28 4.99 -1.24
C ASN A 232 18.79 4.78 -1.14
N GLY A 233 19.32 3.85 -1.92
CA GLY A 233 20.75 3.58 -1.94
C GLY A 233 21.57 4.83 -2.31
N GLY A 234 22.89 4.82 -2.03
CA GLY A 234 23.80 5.88 -2.45
C GLY A 234 23.84 7.13 -1.57
N GLY A 235 23.50 7.02 -0.27
CA GLY A 235 23.67 8.10 0.72
C GLY A 235 22.66 9.23 0.63
N LYS A 236 21.62 9.11 -0.18
CA LYS A 236 20.48 10.04 -0.22
C LYS A 236 19.45 9.69 0.85
N ASN A 237 18.68 10.69 1.28
CA ASN A 237 17.56 10.46 2.17
C ASN A 237 16.52 9.51 1.56
N ASP A 238 15.82 8.80 2.41
CA ASP A 238 14.74 7.91 2.04
C ASP A 238 13.57 8.65 1.37
N HIS A 239 12.74 7.92 0.62
CA HIS A 239 11.49 8.44 0.10
C HIS A 239 10.39 8.31 1.14
N ALA A 240 9.68 9.41 1.40
CA ALA A 240 8.56 9.46 2.32
C ALA A 240 7.24 9.12 1.61
N TRP A 241 6.54 8.08 2.07
CA TRP A 241 5.26 7.65 1.51
C TRP A 241 4.13 7.68 2.55
N PHE A 242 2.95 8.03 2.09
CA PHE A 242 1.68 7.68 2.71
C PHE A 242 0.68 7.31 1.62
N ALA A 243 -0.05 6.22 1.81
CA ALA A 243 -1.13 5.85 0.90
C ALA A 243 -2.32 5.34 1.70
N GLY A 244 -3.52 5.60 1.21
CA GLY A 244 -4.72 5.23 1.93
C GLY A 244 -5.99 5.56 1.18
N PHE A 245 -7.10 5.51 1.91
CA PHE A 245 -8.43 5.84 1.41
C PHE A 245 -9.28 6.53 2.49
N VAL A 246 -10.30 7.23 2.05
CA VAL A 246 -11.18 8.04 2.90
C VAL A 246 -12.57 8.19 2.29
N PRO A 247 -13.67 8.19 3.11
CA PRO A 247 -13.73 7.76 4.52
C PRO A 247 -13.46 6.26 4.67
N ALA A 248 -12.93 5.82 5.80
CA ALA A 248 -12.58 4.41 6.00
C ALA A 248 -13.80 3.46 5.96
N GLN A 249 -14.98 3.91 6.45
CA GLN A 249 -16.20 3.10 6.55
C GLN A 249 -17.01 3.03 5.24
N ARG A 250 -16.92 4.08 4.42
CA ARG A 250 -17.57 4.19 3.10
C ARG A 250 -16.59 4.85 2.13
N PRO A 251 -15.59 4.12 1.67
CA PRO A 251 -14.51 4.69 0.86
C PRO A 251 -15.04 5.36 -0.41
N LYS A 252 -14.58 6.60 -0.64
CA LYS A 252 -14.89 7.35 -1.86
C LYS A 252 -13.63 7.68 -2.64
N TYR A 253 -12.53 7.89 -1.94
CA TYR A 253 -11.27 8.32 -2.52
C TYR A 253 -10.13 7.46 -1.98
N ALA A 254 -9.31 6.95 -2.91
CA ALA A 254 -8.02 6.34 -2.59
C ALA A 254 -6.91 7.22 -3.16
N PHE A 255 -5.81 7.34 -2.43
CA PHE A 255 -4.73 8.25 -2.80
C PHE A 255 -3.37 7.73 -2.35
N ALA A 256 -2.32 8.23 -2.98
CA ALA A 256 -0.94 8.04 -2.56
C ALA A 256 -0.20 9.38 -2.61
N VAL A 257 0.57 9.62 -1.56
CA VAL A 257 1.50 10.76 -1.43
C VAL A 257 2.91 10.21 -1.36
N VAL A 258 3.79 10.73 -2.19
CA VAL A 258 5.22 10.45 -2.13
C VAL A 258 6.01 11.75 -2.19
N ILE A 259 7.04 11.85 -1.36
CA ILE A 259 7.98 12.97 -1.37
C ILE A 259 9.38 12.38 -1.42
N GLU A 260 10.06 12.67 -2.53
CA GLU A 260 11.37 12.12 -2.81
C GLU A 260 12.43 12.70 -1.86
N HIS A 261 13.32 11.83 -1.38
CA HIS A 261 14.49 12.21 -0.60
C HIS A 261 14.22 13.06 0.65
N CYS A 262 13.05 12.87 1.28
CA CYS A 262 12.62 13.64 2.44
C CYS A 262 12.52 12.83 3.73
N GLY A 263 12.96 11.57 3.73
CA GLY A 263 13.08 10.74 4.93
C GLY A 263 11.78 10.05 5.35
N SER A 264 11.29 10.33 6.54
CA SER A 264 10.23 9.52 7.17
C SER A 264 8.83 9.76 6.57
N GLY A 265 8.17 8.69 6.14
CA GLY A 265 6.78 8.72 5.67
C GLY A 265 5.81 9.30 6.70
N SER A 266 5.94 8.92 7.95
CA SER A 266 5.09 9.44 9.03
C SER A 266 5.28 10.94 9.25
N ARG A 267 6.53 11.44 9.23
CA ARG A 267 6.85 12.83 9.55
C ARG A 267 6.66 13.79 8.37
N VAL A 268 6.75 13.29 7.14
CA VAL A 268 6.75 14.14 5.93
C VAL A 268 5.50 13.89 5.08
N ALA A 269 5.29 12.66 4.59
CA ALA A 269 4.13 12.36 3.76
C ALA A 269 2.81 12.34 4.55
N GLY A 270 2.84 11.94 5.83
CA GLY A 270 1.65 11.93 6.70
C GLY A 270 0.97 13.30 6.84
N PRO A 271 1.68 14.37 7.21
CA PRO A 271 1.09 15.72 7.28
C PRO A 271 0.55 16.23 5.94
N VAL A 272 1.18 15.85 4.81
CA VAL A 272 0.66 16.21 3.48
C VAL A 272 -0.64 15.48 3.20
N ALA A 273 -0.71 14.18 3.52
CA ALA A 273 -1.95 13.40 3.41
C ALA A 273 -3.07 13.98 4.28
N GLN A 274 -2.76 14.38 5.52
CA GLN A 274 -3.72 15.04 6.40
C GLN A 274 -4.26 16.35 5.80
N LYS A 275 -3.36 17.20 5.27
CA LYS A 275 -3.74 18.46 4.61
C LYS A 275 -4.58 18.24 3.37
N LEU A 276 -4.26 17.21 2.57
CA LEU A 276 -5.06 16.82 1.41
C LEU A 276 -6.50 16.49 1.82
N VAL A 277 -6.68 15.60 2.81
CA VAL A 277 -8.01 15.22 3.27
C VAL A 277 -8.74 16.40 3.91
N ARG A 278 -8.03 17.28 4.63
CA ARG A 278 -8.60 18.52 5.19
C ARG A 278 -9.14 19.41 4.06
N ALA A 279 -8.36 19.66 3.02
CA ALA A 279 -8.79 20.45 1.87
C ALA A 279 -10.00 19.83 1.16
N MET A 280 -10.09 18.50 1.07
CA MET A 280 -11.27 17.82 0.51
C MET A 280 -12.53 18.04 1.36
N LEU A 281 -12.41 18.12 2.69
CA LEU A 281 -13.50 18.47 3.59
C LEU A 281 -13.90 19.94 3.42
N ASP A 282 -12.94 20.85 3.41
CA ASP A 282 -13.16 22.31 3.33
C ASP A 282 -13.81 22.70 1.99
N THR A 283 -13.48 21.99 0.92
CA THR A 283 -14.08 22.19 -0.43
C THR A 283 -15.34 21.40 -0.67
N SER A 284 -15.87 20.70 0.34
CA SER A 284 -17.07 19.84 0.25
C SER A 284 -16.96 18.68 -0.76
N VAL A 285 -15.78 18.40 -1.27
CA VAL A 285 -15.50 17.21 -2.09
C VAL A 285 -15.73 15.94 -1.25
N LEU A 286 -15.39 16.01 0.03
CA LEU A 286 -15.60 14.97 1.02
C LEU A 286 -16.57 15.49 2.11
N GLN A 287 -17.57 14.70 2.45
CA GLN A 287 -18.46 15.03 3.58
C GLN A 287 -17.91 14.41 4.88
N PRO A 288 -18.03 15.10 6.03
CA PRO A 288 -17.72 14.52 7.32
C PRO A 288 -18.54 13.25 7.56
N THR A 289 -17.90 12.22 8.09
CA THR A 289 -18.65 11.08 8.63
C THR A 289 -19.10 11.44 10.03
N GLN A 290 -20.41 11.53 10.25
CA GLN A 290 -20.93 11.74 11.60
C GLN A 290 -20.38 10.63 12.51
N PRO A 291 -19.85 10.95 13.71
CA PRO A 291 -19.51 9.92 14.68
C PRO A 291 -20.79 9.13 14.95
N LYS A 292 -20.70 7.79 14.88
CA LYS A 292 -21.78 6.96 15.42
C LYS A 292 -21.95 7.38 16.86
N LEU A 293 -23.09 7.97 17.20
CA LEU A 293 -23.51 8.13 18.58
C LEU A 293 -23.42 6.74 19.20
N GLN A 294 -22.47 6.55 20.10
CA GLN A 294 -22.46 5.37 20.93
C GLN A 294 -23.78 5.42 21.69
N ALA A 295 -24.70 4.50 21.35
CA ALA A 295 -25.85 4.25 22.18
C ALA A 295 -25.31 3.79 23.53
N ASN A 296 -25.66 4.57 24.58
CA ASN A 296 -25.40 4.25 25.98
C ASN A 296 -26.02 2.91 26.35
#